data_25a7de6b118302af640291af1050cb39
#
_entry.id   25a7de6b118302af640291af1050cb39
#
_cell.length_a   1.000
_cell.length_b   1.000
_cell.length_c   1.000
_cell.angle_alpha   90.00
_cell.angle_beta   90.00
_cell.angle_gamma   90.00
#
_symmetry.space_group_name_H-M   'P 1'
#
loop_
_entity.id
_entity.type
_entity.pdbx_description
1 polymer ?
#
loop_
_entity_poly.entity_id
_entity_poly.type
_entity_poly.pdbx_seq_one_letter_code
_entity_poly.pdbx_strand_id
1 'polypeptide(L)'
;MFSKELNKKLDQYHLLNHPFYRSWNDGKLTREIIKDYAEQYYQHVKAFPRYISATHSLCEDIEKRKILLENLQDEENKDADHPRLWKDFATEMGADPEKIETVEQEDFTKNMIDNFFKQGRASYAEGLASLYTYERQIPELSLIHI
;
A
#
# COMPACT_ATOMS: atom_id res chain seq x y z
N MET A 1 -14.87 -21.54 0.32
CA MET A 1 -15.15 -21.47 1.76
C MET A 1 -14.13 -20.56 2.45
N PHE A 2 -12.84 -20.84 2.38
CA PHE A 2 -11.76 -20.05 3.01
C PHE A 2 -11.77 -18.55 2.63
N SER A 3 -11.85 -18.20 1.34
CA SER A 3 -11.87 -16.80 0.89
C SER A 3 -13.05 -15.99 1.44
N LYS A 4 -14.22 -16.61 1.60
CA LYS A 4 -15.39 -15.92 2.20
C LYS A 4 -15.19 -15.62 3.69
N GLU A 5 -14.57 -16.53 4.42
CA GLU A 5 -14.26 -16.31 5.84
C GLU A 5 -13.17 -15.26 6.02
N LEU A 6 -12.14 -15.30 5.19
CA LEU A 6 -11.09 -14.28 5.20
C LEU A 6 -11.68 -12.90 4.90
N ASN A 7 -12.48 -12.79 3.85
CA ASN A 7 -13.13 -11.53 3.48
C ASN A 7 -14.01 -10.99 4.59
N LYS A 8 -14.82 -11.84 5.24
CA LYS A 8 -15.64 -11.43 6.39
C LYS A 8 -14.82 -10.88 7.57
N LYS A 9 -13.62 -11.44 7.79
CA LYS A 9 -12.70 -10.91 8.81
C LYS A 9 -12.11 -9.57 8.38
N LEU A 10 -11.70 -9.43 7.13
CA LEU A 10 -11.13 -8.20 6.60
C LEU A 10 -12.16 -7.05 6.57
N ASP A 11 -13.42 -7.34 6.29
CA ASP A 11 -14.50 -6.34 6.27
C ASP A 11 -14.67 -5.62 7.62
N GLN A 12 -14.31 -6.28 8.73
CA GLN A 12 -14.34 -5.66 10.06
C GLN A 12 -13.28 -4.56 10.24
N TYR A 13 -12.20 -4.63 9.47
CA TYR A 13 -11.07 -3.71 9.50
C TYR A 13 -10.96 -2.89 8.20
N HIS A 14 -12.05 -2.75 7.47
CA HIS A 14 -12.05 -2.03 6.20
C HIS A 14 -11.62 -0.58 6.41
N LEU A 15 -10.64 -0.12 5.63
CA LEU A 15 -10.04 1.21 5.78
C LEU A 15 -11.07 2.34 5.66
N LEU A 16 -12.07 2.21 4.78
CA LEU A 16 -13.15 3.19 4.65
C LEU A 16 -14.01 3.34 5.90
N ASN A 17 -13.95 2.39 6.84
CA ASN A 17 -14.60 2.51 8.14
C ASN A 17 -13.76 3.30 9.15
N HIS A 18 -12.48 3.54 8.86
CA HIS A 18 -11.61 4.31 9.71
C HIS A 18 -12.01 5.80 9.73
N PRO A 19 -12.00 6.48 10.89
CA PRO A 19 -12.39 7.89 11.01
C PRO A 19 -11.66 8.83 10.05
N PHE A 20 -10.38 8.59 9.76
CA PHE A 20 -9.58 9.37 8.82
C PHE A 20 -10.20 9.34 7.41
N TYR A 21 -10.46 8.14 6.86
CA TYR A 21 -11.04 8.01 5.52
C TYR A 21 -12.49 8.51 5.45
N ARG A 22 -13.25 8.38 6.53
CA ARG A 22 -14.58 9.01 6.63
C ARG A 22 -14.50 10.52 6.57
N SER A 23 -13.56 11.12 7.32
CA SER A 23 -13.33 12.57 7.30
C SER A 23 -12.83 13.05 5.93
N TRP A 24 -12.03 12.25 5.25
CA TRP A 24 -11.62 12.54 3.88
C TRP A 24 -12.80 12.55 2.92
N ASN A 25 -13.59 11.50 2.94
CA ASN A 25 -14.79 11.37 2.09
C ASN A 25 -15.82 12.49 2.35
N ASP A 26 -15.91 12.96 3.59
CA ASP A 26 -16.77 14.09 4.00
C ASP A 26 -16.16 15.48 3.66
N GLY A 27 -14.96 15.53 3.06
CA GLY A 27 -14.27 16.79 2.75
C GLY A 27 -13.83 17.60 3.99
N LYS A 28 -13.63 16.92 5.13
CA LYS A 28 -13.28 17.57 6.40
C LYS A 28 -11.77 17.67 6.65
N LEU A 29 -10.95 16.99 5.84
CA LEU A 29 -9.50 17.06 6.00
C LEU A 29 -8.94 18.35 5.40
N THR A 30 -8.02 18.99 6.12
CA THR A 30 -7.29 20.13 5.59
C THR A 30 -6.20 19.66 4.63
N ARG A 31 -5.77 20.55 3.75
CA ARG A 31 -4.66 20.27 2.81
C ARG A 31 -3.38 19.86 3.54
N GLU A 32 -3.13 20.46 4.70
CA GLU A 32 -1.97 20.14 5.54
C GLU A 32 -2.02 18.69 6.05
N ILE A 33 -3.17 18.26 6.57
CA ILE A 33 -3.38 16.87 7.01
C ILE A 33 -3.19 15.88 5.85
N ILE A 34 -3.72 16.21 4.67
CA ILE A 34 -3.56 15.35 3.48
C ILE A 34 -2.10 15.31 3.03
N LYS A 35 -1.38 16.44 3.09
CA LYS A 35 0.05 16.50 2.79
C LYS A 35 0.85 15.59 3.73
N ASP A 36 0.67 15.72 5.05
CA ASP A 36 1.40 14.94 6.05
C ASP A 36 1.11 13.43 5.87
N TYR A 37 -0.15 13.08 5.63
CA TYR A 37 -0.53 11.71 5.27
C TYR A 37 0.18 11.24 3.99
N ALA A 38 0.20 12.05 2.94
CA ALA A 38 0.79 11.69 1.66
C ALA A 38 2.31 11.45 1.77
N GLU A 39 3.01 12.24 2.57
CA GLU A 39 4.45 12.08 2.85
C GLU A 39 4.73 10.76 3.58
N GLN A 40 3.93 10.43 4.59
CA GLN A 40 4.07 9.17 5.33
C GLN A 40 3.68 7.95 4.48
N TYR A 41 2.56 8.04 3.78
CA TYR A 41 2.08 6.94 2.95
C TYR A 41 2.99 6.66 1.75
N TYR A 42 3.69 7.67 1.23
CA TYR A 42 4.70 7.49 0.18
C TYR A 42 5.75 6.45 0.56
N GLN A 43 6.17 6.39 1.82
CA GLN A 43 7.17 5.43 2.30
C GLN A 43 6.66 3.99 2.16
N HIS A 44 5.37 3.76 2.40
CA HIS A 44 4.72 2.48 2.18
C HIS A 44 4.59 2.15 0.68
N VAL A 45 4.13 3.09 -0.13
CA VAL A 45 3.99 2.91 -1.59
C VAL A 45 5.34 2.57 -2.23
N LYS A 46 6.39 3.28 -1.85
CA LYS A 46 7.76 3.01 -2.29
C LYS A 46 8.27 1.63 -1.88
N ALA A 47 7.85 1.13 -0.71
CA ALA A 47 8.25 -0.19 -0.21
C ALA A 47 7.42 -1.34 -0.82
N PHE A 48 6.21 -1.07 -1.31
CA PHE A 48 5.24 -2.07 -1.71
C PHE A 48 5.74 -3.06 -2.78
N PRO A 49 6.40 -2.64 -3.88
CA PRO A 49 6.99 -3.56 -4.85
C PRO A 49 7.97 -4.55 -4.22
N ARG A 50 8.68 -4.13 -3.18
CA ARG A 50 9.63 -4.96 -2.46
C ARG A 50 8.96 -6.02 -1.59
N TYR A 51 7.72 -5.81 -1.11
CA TYR A 51 6.94 -6.84 -0.44
C TYR A 51 6.54 -7.94 -1.42
N ILE A 52 6.15 -7.56 -2.65
CA ILE A 52 5.86 -8.50 -3.74
C ILE A 52 7.11 -9.31 -4.07
N SER A 53 8.26 -8.66 -4.24
CA SER A 53 9.55 -9.33 -4.49
C SER A 53 9.92 -10.32 -3.38
N ALA A 54 9.73 -9.95 -2.12
CA ALA A 54 10.00 -10.82 -0.98
C ALA A 54 9.10 -12.08 -1.01
N THR A 55 7.81 -11.90 -1.23
CA THR A 55 6.83 -13.00 -1.36
C THR A 55 7.14 -13.88 -2.57
N HIS A 56 7.47 -13.26 -3.72
CA HIS A 56 7.85 -13.95 -4.94
C HIS A 56 9.07 -14.85 -4.76
N SER A 57 10.05 -14.42 -3.98
CA SER A 57 11.26 -15.19 -3.72
C SER A 57 11.00 -16.51 -2.99
N LEU A 58 9.91 -16.61 -2.24
CA LEU A 58 9.50 -17.79 -1.48
C LEU A 58 8.55 -18.72 -2.24
N CYS A 59 8.11 -18.32 -3.43
CA CYS A 59 7.19 -19.10 -4.23
C CYS A 59 7.94 -20.06 -5.16
N GLU A 60 7.72 -21.36 -5.02
CA GLU A 60 8.33 -22.39 -5.88
C GLU A 60 7.51 -22.68 -7.14
N ASP A 61 6.19 -22.45 -7.11
CA ASP A 61 5.27 -22.70 -8.22
C ASP A 61 5.41 -21.64 -9.31
N ILE A 62 5.83 -22.05 -10.50
CA ILE A 62 6.12 -21.12 -11.60
C ILE A 62 4.91 -20.32 -12.08
N GLU A 63 3.71 -20.90 -12.07
CA GLU A 63 2.52 -20.18 -12.52
C GLU A 63 2.10 -19.10 -11.52
N LYS A 64 2.21 -19.38 -10.24
CA LYS A 64 1.99 -18.38 -9.18
C LYS A 64 3.07 -17.28 -9.20
N ARG A 65 4.30 -17.65 -9.49
CA ARG A 65 5.40 -16.69 -9.67
C ARG A 65 5.13 -15.70 -10.80
N LYS A 66 4.58 -16.18 -11.92
CA LYS A 66 4.22 -15.31 -13.06
C LYS A 66 3.17 -14.26 -12.66
N ILE A 67 2.18 -14.65 -11.86
CA ILE A 67 1.15 -13.72 -11.36
C ILE A 67 1.79 -12.62 -10.48
N LEU A 68 2.67 -13.01 -9.55
CA LEU A 68 3.37 -12.02 -8.72
C LEU A 68 4.32 -11.14 -9.53
N LEU A 69 4.92 -11.68 -10.60
CA LEU A 69 5.78 -10.92 -11.50
C LEU A 69 4.97 -9.88 -12.30
N GLU A 70 3.78 -10.23 -12.78
CA GLU A 70 2.87 -9.27 -13.42
C GLU A 70 2.52 -8.12 -12.47
N ASN A 71 2.15 -8.42 -11.22
CA ASN A 71 1.91 -7.39 -10.21
C ASN A 71 3.14 -6.49 -9.99
N LEU A 72 4.32 -7.10 -9.89
CA LEU A 72 5.55 -6.33 -9.70
C LEU A 72 5.85 -5.43 -10.91
N GLN A 73 5.59 -5.91 -12.12
CA GLN A 73 5.75 -5.11 -13.33
C GLN A 73 4.78 -3.93 -13.39
N ASP A 74 3.55 -4.10 -12.91
CA ASP A 74 2.57 -3.01 -12.83
C ASP A 74 3.01 -1.95 -11.81
N GLU A 75 3.54 -2.37 -10.66
CA GLU A 75 4.03 -1.46 -9.62
C GLU A 75 5.27 -0.66 -10.06
N GLU A 76 6.16 -1.27 -10.84
CA GLU A 76 7.43 -0.68 -11.31
C GLU A 76 7.38 -0.32 -12.80
N ASN A 77 6.22 -0.02 -13.35
CA ASN A 77 6.05 0.33 -14.77
C ASN A 77 6.88 1.57 -15.11
N LYS A 78 7.66 1.48 -16.19
CA LYS A 78 8.59 2.55 -16.64
C LYS A 78 7.91 3.88 -16.91
N ASP A 79 6.66 3.84 -17.36
CA ASP A 79 5.93 5.04 -17.80
C ASP A 79 5.10 5.68 -16.68
N ALA A 80 4.66 4.88 -15.70
CA ALA A 80 3.79 5.35 -14.63
C ALA A 80 3.89 4.43 -13.40
N ASP A 81 5.07 4.30 -12.79
CA ASP A 81 5.20 3.56 -11.55
C ASP A 81 4.38 4.20 -10.40
N HIS A 82 3.84 3.38 -9.52
CA HIS A 82 2.99 3.84 -8.44
C HIS A 82 3.71 4.79 -7.47
N PRO A 83 4.98 4.56 -7.09
CA PRO A 83 5.75 5.53 -6.29
C PRO A 83 5.80 6.92 -6.92
N ARG A 84 6.01 7.03 -8.23
CA ARG A 84 6.04 8.32 -8.92
C ARG A 84 4.68 9.00 -8.92
N LEU A 85 3.62 8.27 -9.25
CA LEU A 85 2.25 8.81 -9.23
C LEU A 85 1.87 9.32 -7.84
N TRP A 86 2.26 8.60 -6.79
CA TRP A 86 2.01 9.04 -5.42
C TRP A 86 2.85 10.26 -5.04
N LYS A 87 4.10 10.33 -5.49
CA LYS A 87 4.98 11.50 -5.29
C LYS A 87 4.39 12.75 -5.96
N ASP A 88 3.85 12.61 -7.18
CA ASP A 88 3.18 13.69 -7.89
C ASP A 88 1.96 14.19 -7.08
N PHE A 89 1.10 13.27 -6.61
CA PHE A 89 -0.02 13.60 -5.73
C PHE A 89 0.42 14.31 -4.46
N ALA A 90 1.42 13.80 -3.75
CA ALA A 90 1.94 14.42 -2.52
C ALA A 90 2.46 15.84 -2.78
N THR A 91 3.14 16.05 -3.92
CA THR A 91 3.65 17.35 -4.35
C THR A 91 2.51 18.32 -4.64
N GLU A 92 1.44 17.87 -5.28
CA GLU A 92 0.23 18.67 -5.47
C GLU A 92 -0.43 19.07 -4.14
N MET A 93 -0.34 18.22 -3.12
CA MET A 93 -0.80 18.54 -1.77
C MET A 93 0.14 19.48 -1.02
N GLY A 94 1.33 19.75 -1.53
CA GLY A 94 2.29 20.71 -0.98
C GLY A 94 3.53 20.07 -0.34
N ALA A 95 3.76 18.78 -0.53
CA ALA A 95 4.99 18.11 -0.13
C ALA A 95 6.18 18.60 -0.98
N ASP A 96 7.36 18.64 -0.39
CA ASP A 96 8.59 18.96 -1.10
C ASP A 96 9.08 17.71 -1.86
N PRO A 97 9.10 17.72 -3.21
CA PRO A 97 9.49 16.56 -4.01
C PRO A 97 10.95 16.13 -3.81
N GLU A 98 11.82 17.01 -3.31
CA GLU A 98 13.22 16.67 -3.03
C GLU A 98 13.37 16.02 -1.64
N LYS A 99 12.47 16.31 -0.72
CA LYS A 99 12.52 15.83 0.66
C LYS A 99 11.66 14.60 0.92
N ILE A 100 10.63 14.36 0.12
CA ILE A 100 9.66 13.27 0.34
C ILE A 100 10.35 11.90 0.47
N GLU A 101 11.47 11.69 -0.22
CA GLU A 101 12.27 10.45 -0.16
C GLU A 101 12.92 10.21 1.22
N THR A 102 13.16 11.29 1.95
CA THR A 102 13.93 11.30 3.20
C THR A 102 13.11 11.76 4.40
N VAL A 103 11.79 11.90 4.23
CA VAL A 103 10.88 12.19 5.35
C VAL A 103 11.06 11.13 6.44
N GLU A 104 11.22 11.56 7.67
CA GLU A 104 11.31 10.67 8.81
C GLU A 104 9.98 9.91 8.97
N GLN A 105 10.09 8.59 9.00
CA GLN A 105 8.91 7.74 9.18
C GLN A 105 8.43 7.80 10.63
N GLU A 106 7.16 8.09 10.80
CA GLU A 106 6.51 7.92 12.09
C GLU A 106 6.48 6.44 12.51
N ASP A 107 6.39 6.19 13.81
CA ASP A 107 6.40 4.83 14.36
C ASP A 107 5.33 3.92 13.73
N PHE A 108 4.15 4.45 13.45
CA PHE A 108 3.08 3.69 12.78
C PHE A 108 3.45 3.30 11.35
N THR A 109 4.01 4.22 10.58
CA THR A 109 4.48 3.99 9.21
C THR A 109 5.58 2.93 9.21
N LYS A 110 6.57 3.09 10.07
CA LYS A 110 7.68 2.15 10.21
C LYS A 110 7.20 0.75 10.61
N ASN A 111 6.35 0.66 11.64
CA ASN A 111 5.80 -0.61 12.10
C ASN A 111 4.98 -1.32 11.01
N MET A 112 4.21 -0.57 10.23
CA MET A 112 3.45 -1.12 9.10
C MET A 112 4.39 -1.71 8.04
N ILE A 113 5.40 -0.96 7.60
CA ILE A 113 6.39 -1.40 6.62
C ILE A 113 7.15 -2.64 7.12
N ASP A 114 7.62 -2.61 8.35
CA ASP A 114 8.34 -3.73 8.99
C ASP A 114 7.46 -4.98 9.06
N ASN A 115 6.17 -4.81 9.37
CA ASN A 115 5.22 -5.94 9.42
C ASN A 115 4.99 -6.55 8.03
N PHE A 116 4.83 -5.76 6.98
CA PHE A 116 4.72 -6.28 5.61
C PHE A 116 5.98 -7.06 5.20
N PHE A 117 7.17 -6.55 5.49
CA PHE A 117 8.41 -7.28 5.23
C PHE A 117 8.52 -8.56 6.06
N LYS A 118 8.13 -8.53 7.31
CA LYS A 118 8.11 -9.70 8.18
C LYS A 118 7.22 -10.80 7.60
N GLN A 119 6.01 -10.47 7.19
CA GLN A 119 5.07 -11.42 6.59
C GLN A 119 5.56 -11.91 5.21
N GLY A 120 6.04 -10.98 4.36
CA GLY A 120 6.55 -11.31 3.02
C GLY A 120 7.79 -12.22 3.03
N ARG A 121 8.51 -12.29 4.15
CA ARG A 121 9.70 -13.14 4.34
C ARG A 121 9.45 -14.38 5.17
N ALA A 122 8.32 -14.47 5.87
CA ALA A 122 8.00 -15.61 6.75
C ALA A 122 7.64 -16.86 5.94
N SER A 123 6.68 -16.74 5.02
CA SER A 123 6.30 -17.79 4.08
C SER A 123 5.55 -17.20 2.88
N TYR A 124 5.48 -17.97 1.77
CA TYR A 124 4.67 -17.58 0.62
C TYR A 124 3.20 -17.30 1.00
N ALA A 125 2.61 -18.13 1.84
CA ALA A 125 1.21 -18.00 2.25
C ALA A 125 0.96 -16.73 3.09
N GLU A 126 1.85 -16.43 4.03
CA GLU A 126 1.75 -15.22 4.86
C GLU A 126 2.00 -13.96 4.04
N GLY A 127 3.00 -13.98 3.16
CA GLY A 127 3.26 -12.86 2.24
C GLY A 127 2.07 -12.60 1.32
N LEU A 128 1.52 -13.64 0.68
CA LEU A 128 0.35 -13.52 -0.19
C LEU A 128 -0.88 -13.01 0.57
N ALA A 129 -1.11 -13.49 1.79
CA ALA A 129 -2.22 -13.03 2.62
C ALA A 129 -2.09 -11.54 2.99
N SER A 130 -0.88 -11.07 3.32
CA SER A 130 -0.64 -9.67 3.64
C SER A 130 -0.85 -8.76 2.43
N LEU A 131 -0.34 -9.15 1.25
CA LEU A 131 -0.58 -8.43 0.00
C LEU A 131 -2.08 -8.36 -0.34
N TYR A 132 -2.77 -9.50 -0.27
CA TYR A 132 -4.20 -9.56 -0.53
C TYR A 132 -5.02 -8.68 0.41
N THR A 133 -4.67 -8.64 1.69
CA THR A 133 -5.35 -7.81 2.69
C THR A 133 -5.33 -6.33 2.32
N TYR A 134 -4.23 -5.87 1.76
CA TYR A 134 -4.08 -4.50 1.29
C TYR A 134 -4.74 -4.29 -0.08
N GLU A 135 -4.35 -5.05 -1.09
CA GLU A 135 -4.78 -4.85 -2.48
C GLU A 135 -6.29 -5.00 -2.67
N ARG A 136 -6.95 -5.86 -1.91
CA ARG A 136 -8.39 -6.01 -1.94
C ARG A 136 -9.15 -4.70 -1.71
N GLN A 137 -8.58 -3.79 -0.95
CA GLN A 137 -9.22 -2.53 -0.56
C GLN A 137 -8.87 -1.37 -1.50
N ILE A 138 -7.82 -1.49 -2.32
CA ILE A 138 -7.33 -0.42 -3.19
C ILE A 138 -8.38 0.11 -4.17
N PRO A 139 -9.18 -0.72 -4.88
CA PRO A 139 -10.19 -0.20 -5.82
C PRO A 139 -11.18 0.74 -5.17
N GLU A 140 -11.56 0.50 -3.92
CA GLU A 140 -12.49 1.36 -3.19
C GLU A 140 -11.81 2.62 -2.64
N LEU A 141 -10.55 2.53 -2.22
CA LEU A 141 -9.75 3.66 -1.77
C LEU A 141 -9.41 4.62 -2.91
N SER A 142 -9.15 4.11 -4.11
CA SER A 142 -8.81 4.93 -5.27
C SER A 142 -9.92 5.91 -5.66
N LEU A 143 -11.17 5.60 -5.36
CA LEU A 143 -12.31 6.49 -5.58
C LEU A 143 -12.29 7.74 -4.68
N ILE A 144 -11.60 7.69 -3.55
CA ILE A 144 -11.48 8.82 -2.63
C ILE A 144 -10.35 9.76 -3.07
N HIS A 145 -9.30 9.23 -3.68
CA HIS A 145 -8.14 9.98 -4.12
C HIS A 145 -8.36 10.74 -5.45
N ILE A 146 -9.43 10.44 -6.13
CA ILE A 146 -9.87 11.16 -7.34
C ILE A 146 -10.74 12.37 -6.92
#